data_91618ee29072ad428344301df8ef1bb9
#
_entry.id   91618ee29072ad428344301df8ef1bb9
#
_cell.length_a   1.000
_cell.length_b   1.000
_cell.length_c   1.000
_cell.angle_alpha   90.00
_cell.angle_beta   90.00
_cell.angle_gamma   90.00
#
_symmetry.space_group_name_H-M   'P 1'
#
loop_
_entity.id
_entity.type
_entity.pdbx_description
1 polymer ?
#
loop_
_entity_poly.entity_id
_entity_poly.type
_entity_poly.pdbx_seq_one_letter_code
_entity_poly.pdbx_strand_id
1 'polypeptide(L)'
;MGERSLRRLLIIGANSVIQHTVLDADTRVDPSSTLVDTVTGQDVNLGVNTVVPGGPADVQVGTEVFEDQRLGAVIADRAVALGDVSFVSGSLVGPNARLATGVTVNGTVREGAEVVR
;
A
#
# COMPACT_ATOMS: atom_id res chain seq x y z
N MET A 1 2.18 13.88 -27.56
CA MET A 1 1.49 13.73 -27.51
C MET A 1 0.82 13.19 -26.43
N GLY A 2 -0.18 13.40 -26.18
CA GLY A 2 -0.94 12.99 -25.06
C GLY A 2 -1.04 11.50 -24.87
N GLU A 3 -0.45 10.79 -25.75
CA GLU A 3 -0.60 9.36 -25.63
C GLU A 3 -0.05 8.81 -24.38
N ARG A 4 0.91 9.46 -23.77
CA ARG A 4 1.44 8.88 -22.58
C ARG A 4 0.46 8.76 -21.45
N SER A 5 -0.44 9.69 -21.34
CA SER A 5 -1.44 9.62 -20.28
C SER A 5 -2.35 8.41 -20.48
N LEU A 6 -2.49 7.94 -21.72
CA LEU A 6 -3.33 6.78 -21.98
C LEU A 6 -2.66 5.48 -21.56
N ARG A 7 -1.41 5.51 -21.18
CA ARG A 7 -0.70 4.32 -20.76
C ARG A 7 -0.69 4.14 -19.27
N ARG A 8 -1.33 5.03 -18.56
CA ARG A 8 -1.45 4.89 -17.12
C ARG A 8 -2.51 3.86 -16.83
N LEU A 9 -2.08 2.74 -16.32
CA LEU A 9 -2.96 1.63 -16.01
C LEU A 9 -3.16 1.50 -14.52
N LEU A 10 -4.36 1.16 -14.15
CA LEU A 10 -4.69 0.80 -12.80
C LEU A 10 -5.47 -0.49 -12.88
N ILE A 11 -4.93 -1.56 -12.32
CA ILE A 11 -5.54 -2.88 -12.39
C ILE A 11 -5.98 -3.29 -11.01
N ILE A 12 -7.27 -3.55 -10.86
CA ILE A 12 -7.83 -3.99 -9.59
C ILE A 12 -8.49 -5.35 -9.83
N GLY A 13 -8.01 -6.36 -9.14
CA GLY A 13 -8.51 -7.72 -9.31
C GLY A 13 -9.92 -7.92 -8.76
N ALA A 14 -10.51 -9.06 -9.10
CA ALA A 14 -11.87 -9.40 -8.71
C ALA A 14 -12.01 -9.55 -7.19
N ASN A 15 -13.19 -9.26 -6.69
CA ASN A 15 -13.54 -9.39 -5.27
C ASN A 15 -12.66 -8.54 -4.35
N SER A 16 -12.14 -7.44 -4.88
CA SER A 16 -11.38 -6.50 -4.07
C SER A 16 -12.30 -5.41 -3.53
N VAL A 17 -11.99 -4.94 -2.32
CA VAL A 17 -12.71 -3.83 -1.68
C VAL A 17 -11.77 -2.65 -1.58
N ILE A 18 -12.14 -1.54 -2.21
CA ILE A 18 -11.32 -0.33 -2.24
C ILE A 18 -12.17 0.82 -1.69
N GLN A 19 -11.78 1.37 -0.55
CA GLN A 19 -12.53 2.47 0.08
C GLN A 19 -11.60 3.59 0.50
N HIS A 20 -11.97 4.83 0.20
CA HIS A 20 -11.21 6.02 0.60
C HIS A 20 -9.72 5.87 0.29
N THR A 21 -9.41 5.43 -0.93
CA THR A 21 -8.05 5.03 -1.29
C THR A 21 -7.64 5.77 -2.56
N VAL A 22 -6.38 6.20 -2.59
CA VAL A 22 -5.79 6.83 -3.77
C VAL A 22 -4.72 5.88 -4.31
N LEU A 23 -4.92 5.44 -5.55
CA LEU A 23 -3.97 4.55 -6.24
C LEU A 23 -3.37 5.32 -7.41
N ASP A 24 -2.06 5.48 -7.39
CA ASP A 24 -1.39 6.21 -8.47
C ASP A 24 -1.16 5.31 -9.69
N ALA A 25 -0.59 5.90 -10.73
CA ALA A 25 -0.47 5.26 -12.04
C ALA A 25 0.26 3.92 -11.98
N ASP A 26 -0.16 2.99 -12.83
CA ASP A 26 0.47 1.69 -13.01
C ASP A 26 0.49 0.83 -11.74
N THR A 27 -0.38 1.13 -10.81
CA THR A 27 -0.53 0.31 -9.60
C THR A 27 -1.39 -0.90 -9.91
N ARG A 28 -1.01 -2.04 -9.37
CA ARG A 28 -1.74 -3.28 -9.56
C ARG A 28 -2.17 -3.86 -8.23
N VAL A 29 -3.44 -4.14 -8.09
CA VAL A 29 -4.02 -4.79 -6.92
C VAL A 29 -4.56 -6.12 -7.35
N ASP A 30 -3.99 -7.20 -6.87
CA ASP A 30 -4.43 -8.54 -7.23
C ASP A 30 -5.73 -8.93 -6.49
N PRO A 31 -6.43 -9.98 -6.94
CA PRO A 31 -7.76 -10.31 -6.43
C PRO A 31 -7.84 -10.52 -4.93
N SER A 32 -9.01 -10.31 -4.38
CA SER A 32 -9.37 -10.55 -2.97
C SER A 32 -8.62 -9.65 -1.99
N SER A 33 -8.22 -8.47 -2.44
CA SER A 33 -7.54 -7.49 -1.60
C SER A 33 -8.52 -6.52 -0.98
N THR A 34 -8.19 -6.01 0.20
CA THR A 34 -9.00 -5.00 0.89
C THR A 34 -8.11 -3.82 1.22
N LEU A 35 -8.41 -2.65 0.65
CA LEU A 35 -7.64 -1.45 0.89
C LEU A 35 -8.58 -0.36 1.40
N VAL A 36 -8.33 0.10 2.61
CA VAL A 36 -9.14 1.15 3.23
C VAL A 36 -8.21 2.26 3.72
N ASP A 37 -8.52 3.49 3.38
CA ASP A 37 -7.74 4.67 3.76
C ASP A 37 -6.26 4.54 3.36
N THR A 38 -6.01 4.05 2.15
CA THR A 38 -4.66 3.73 1.66
C THR A 38 -4.24 4.69 0.55
N VAL A 39 -2.97 5.02 0.52
CA VAL A 39 -2.38 5.82 -0.56
C VAL A 39 -1.20 5.06 -1.15
N THR A 40 -1.20 4.88 -2.47
CA THR A 40 -0.05 4.27 -3.13
C THR A 40 0.62 5.26 -4.07
N GLY A 41 1.93 5.10 -4.26
CA GLY A 41 2.66 5.77 -5.33
C GLY A 41 2.51 5.00 -6.64
N GLN A 42 3.42 5.24 -7.57
CA GLN A 42 3.41 4.63 -8.90
C GLN A 42 4.03 3.24 -8.89
N ASP A 43 3.57 2.40 -9.80
CA ASP A 43 4.14 1.06 -10.01
C ASP A 43 4.14 0.18 -8.78
N VAL A 44 3.15 0.33 -7.92
CA VAL A 44 3.02 -0.50 -6.73
C VAL A 44 2.29 -1.78 -7.09
N ASN A 45 2.82 -2.93 -6.65
CA ASN A 45 2.17 -4.22 -6.85
C ASN A 45 1.75 -4.79 -5.52
N LEU A 46 0.45 -4.96 -5.34
CA LEU A 46 -0.11 -5.57 -4.15
C LEU A 46 -0.64 -6.93 -4.51
N GLY A 47 0.00 -7.96 -4.00
CA GLY A 47 -0.34 -9.34 -4.32
C GLY A 47 -1.70 -9.77 -3.80
N VAL A 48 -2.08 -11.00 -4.13
CA VAL A 48 -3.38 -11.55 -3.77
C VAL A 48 -3.61 -11.46 -2.26
N ASN A 49 -4.82 -11.08 -1.88
CA ASN A 49 -5.26 -11.06 -0.49
C ASN A 49 -4.43 -10.12 0.39
N THR A 50 -4.08 -8.96 -0.15
CA THR A 50 -3.46 -7.90 0.62
C THR A 50 -4.54 -7.19 1.43
N VAL A 51 -4.31 -7.00 2.72
CA VAL A 51 -5.31 -6.41 3.62
C VAL A 51 -4.76 -5.18 4.31
N VAL A 52 -5.43 -4.05 4.10
CA VAL A 52 -5.16 -2.80 4.80
C VAL A 52 -6.48 -2.36 5.43
N PRO A 53 -6.64 -2.53 6.74
CA PRO A 53 -7.95 -2.33 7.36
C PRO A 53 -8.37 -0.88 7.55
N GLY A 54 -7.47 0.08 7.41
CA GLY A 54 -7.83 1.47 7.57
C GLY A 54 -7.68 1.98 8.99
N GLY A 55 -7.77 3.31 9.13
CA GLY A 55 -7.66 3.97 10.41
C GLY A 55 -8.87 3.78 11.30
N PRO A 56 -8.86 4.38 12.49
CA PRO A 56 -7.93 5.39 12.97
C PRO A 56 -6.57 4.83 13.37
N ALA A 57 -5.57 5.67 13.28
CA ALA A 57 -4.21 5.30 13.67
C ALA A 57 -3.45 6.55 14.12
N ASP A 58 -2.49 6.35 15.00
CA ASP A 58 -1.55 7.40 15.33
C ASP A 58 -0.40 7.31 14.36
N VAL A 59 -0.09 8.42 13.71
CA VAL A 59 0.95 8.44 12.67
C VAL A 59 2.10 9.30 13.14
N GLN A 60 3.29 8.73 13.15
CA GLN A 60 4.48 9.47 13.54
C GLN A 60 5.26 9.90 12.31
N VAL A 61 5.50 11.19 12.19
CA VAL A 61 6.31 11.75 11.11
C VAL A 61 7.43 12.56 11.77
N GLY A 62 8.66 12.05 11.67
CA GLY A 62 9.78 12.65 12.37
C GLY A 62 9.58 12.57 13.87
N THR A 63 9.50 13.74 14.52
CA THR A 63 9.26 13.80 15.96
C THR A 63 7.82 14.13 16.32
N GLU A 64 6.96 14.33 15.28
CA GLU A 64 5.56 14.65 15.53
C GLU A 64 4.69 13.42 15.45
N VAL A 65 3.68 13.34 16.30
CA VAL A 65 2.70 12.27 16.28
C VAL A 65 1.35 12.88 15.96
N PHE A 66 0.72 12.40 14.89
CA PHE A 66 -0.62 12.82 14.50
C PHE A 66 -1.59 11.74 14.97
N GLU A 67 -2.38 12.07 15.99
CA GLU A 67 -3.27 11.11 16.62
C GLU A 67 -4.57 10.95 15.86
N ASP A 68 -5.14 9.76 15.92
CA ASP A 68 -6.48 9.47 15.36
C ASP A 68 -6.62 9.82 13.88
N GLN A 69 -5.58 9.64 13.09
CA GLN A 69 -5.64 9.89 11.67
C GLN A 69 -6.33 8.72 10.95
N ARG A 70 -7.12 9.05 9.93
CA ARG A 70 -7.72 8.01 9.09
C ARG A 70 -6.69 7.59 8.06
N LEU A 71 -5.83 6.68 8.44
CA LEU A 71 -4.77 6.20 7.57
C LEU A 71 -4.60 4.70 7.74
N GLY A 72 -4.81 3.98 6.64
CA GLY A 72 -4.50 2.56 6.61
C GLY A 72 -3.02 2.35 6.36
N ALA A 73 -2.55 2.75 5.18
CA ALA A 73 -1.14 2.64 4.83
C ALA A 73 -0.78 3.65 3.75
N VAL A 74 0.48 4.06 3.75
CA VAL A 74 1.08 4.78 2.63
C VAL A 74 2.15 3.87 2.04
N ILE A 75 2.02 3.56 0.77
CA ILE A 75 2.91 2.62 0.09
C ILE A 75 3.56 3.37 -1.07
N ALA A 76 4.85 3.61 -0.96
CA ALA A 76 5.56 4.46 -1.91
C ALA A 76 5.87 3.75 -3.21
N ASP A 77 6.46 4.48 -4.17
CA ASP A 77 6.67 4.02 -5.53
C ASP A 77 7.41 2.68 -5.61
N ARG A 78 6.94 1.82 -6.49
CA ARG A 78 7.60 0.57 -6.84
C ARG A 78 7.73 -0.45 -5.69
N ALA A 79 6.98 -0.25 -4.63
CA ALA A 79 6.94 -1.25 -3.56
C ALA A 79 6.14 -2.47 -4.02
N VAL A 80 6.50 -3.63 -3.51
CA VAL A 80 5.88 -4.90 -3.92
C VAL A 80 5.48 -5.70 -2.69
N ALA A 81 4.22 -6.10 -2.63
CA ALA A 81 3.74 -7.07 -1.64
C ALA A 81 3.45 -8.37 -2.39
N LEU A 82 4.06 -9.47 -1.96
CA LEU A 82 4.01 -10.71 -2.72
C LEU A 82 2.71 -11.52 -2.55
N GLY A 83 1.96 -11.25 -1.51
CA GLY A 83 0.68 -11.92 -1.30
C GLY A 83 0.43 -12.20 0.16
N ASP A 84 -0.84 -12.26 0.55
CA ASP A 84 -1.24 -12.47 1.94
C ASP A 84 -0.55 -11.53 2.92
N VAL A 85 -0.28 -10.31 2.49
CA VAL A 85 0.39 -9.31 3.31
C VAL A 85 -0.67 -8.48 4.02
N SER A 86 -0.54 -8.34 5.32
CA SER A 86 -1.45 -7.54 6.14
C SER A 86 -0.72 -6.31 6.66
N PHE A 87 -1.41 -5.19 6.71
CA PHE A 87 -0.84 -3.94 7.20
C PHE A 87 -1.59 -3.50 8.44
N VAL A 88 -0.83 -3.14 9.46
CA VAL A 88 -1.41 -2.48 10.63
C VAL A 88 -1.69 -1.02 10.25
N SER A 89 -2.81 -0.48 10.71
CA SER A 89 -3.19 0.89 10.40
C SER A 89 -2.08 1.86 10.74
N GLY A 90 -1.83 2.80 9.84
CA GLY A 90 -0.76 3.80 10.01
C GLY A 90 0.60 3.36 9.50
N SER A 91 0.68 2.23 8.78
CA SER A 91 1.95 1.75 8.26
C SER A 91 2.45 2.61 7.10
N LEU A 92 3.77 2.79 7.04
CA LEU A 92 4.44 3.56 5.99
C LEU A 92 5.47 2.66 5.32
N VAL A 93 5.32 2.47 4.00
CA VAL A 93 6.24 1.60 3.24
C VAL A 93 7.03 2.46 2.26
N GLY A 94 8.34 2.41 2.35
CA GLY A 94 9.23 3.19 1.50
C GLY A 94 9.29 2.68 0.06
N PRO A 95 9.87 3.49 -0.85
CA PRO A 95 9.99 3.09 -2.26
C PRO A 95 10.85 1.85 -2.41
N ASN A 96 10.51 1.04 -3.40
CA ASN A 96 11.26 -0.17 -3.75
C ASN A 96 11.32 -1.23 -2.65
N ALA A 97 10.50 -1.11 -1.61
CA ALA A 97 10.47 -2.12 -0.56
C ALA A 97 9.80 -3.40 -1.08
N ARG A 98 10.21 -4.54 -0.54
CA ARG A 98 9.61 -5.83 -0.88
C ARG A 98 9.09 -6.50 0.38
N LEU A 99 7.85 -6.90 0.32
CA LEU A 99 7.18 -7.53 1.45
C LEU A 99 6.89 -8.99 1.08
N ALA A 100 7.53 -9.91 1.76
CA ALA A 100 7.41 -11.33 1.45
C ALA A 100 6.00 -11.84 1.74
N THR A 101 5.67 -12.97 1.17
CA THR A 101 4.36 -13.59 1.33
C THR A 101 4.07 -13.87 2.81
N GLY A 102 2.90 -13.45 3.24
CA GLY A 102 2.39 -13.76 4.59
C GLY A 102 2.93 -12.88 5.70
N VAL A 103 3.66 -11.80 5.38
CA VAL A 103 4.17 -10.92 6.44
C VAL A 103 3.10 -9.96 6.92
N THR A 104 3.27 -9.48 8.14
CA THR A 104 2.44 -8.40 8.68
C THR A 104 3.34 -7.18 8.84
N VAL A 105 2.92 -6.07 8.23
CA VAL A 105 3.66 -4.82 8.29
C VAL A 105 3.12 -3.99 9.43
N ASN A 106 3.99 -3.59 10.34
CA ASN A 106 3.62 -2.75 11.47
C ASN A 106 4.65 -1.63 11.57
N GLY A 107 4.22 -0.42 11.28
CA GLY A 107 5.09 0.76 11.34
C GLY A 107 5.74 1.07 10.01
N THR A 108 7.00 1.49 10.05
CA THR A 108 7.70 2.02 8.88
C THR A 108 8.65 0.98 8.27
N VAL A 109 8.54 0.81 6.96
CA VAL A 109 9.48 0.01 6.19
C VAL A 109 10.32 0.97 5.35
N ARG A 110 11.64 0.88 5.47
CA ARG A 110 12.54 1.80 4.78
C ARG A 110 12.60 1.55 3.30
N GLU A 111 13.10 2.55 2.57
CA GLU A 111 13.34 2.43 1.15
C GLU A 111 14.21 1.21 0.85
N GLY A 112 13.80 0.43 -0.13
CA GLY A 112 14.55 -0.75 -0.59
C GLY A 112 14.63 -1.91 0.39
N ALA A 113 13.99 -1.79 1.54
CA ALA A 113 14.07 -2.86 2.54
C ALA A 113 13.27 -4.09 2.09
N GLU A 114 13.69 -5.24 2.59
CA GLU A 114 12.99 -6.48 2.34
C GLU A 114 12.49 -7.02 3.67
N VAL A 115 11.18 -7.20 3.78
CA VAL A 115 10.56 -7.72 5.00
C VAL A 115 10.25 -9.19 4.77
N VAL A 116 10.78 -10.05 5.61
CA VAL A 116 10.57 -11.49 5.52
C VAL A 116 10.00 -12.02 6.82
N ARG A 117 9.42 -13.20 6.73
CA ARG A 117 8.83 -13.85 7.89
C ARG A 117 9.90 -14.42 8.79
#